data_e8af70901689608af3572aff6ed857b3
#
_entry.id   e8af70901689608af3572aff6ed857b3
#
_cell.length_a   1.000
_cell.length_b   1.000
_cell.length_c   1.000
_cell.angle_alpha   90.00
_cell.angle_beta   90.00
_cell.angle_gamma   90.00
#
_symmetry.space_group_name_H-M   'P 1'
#
loop_
_entity.id
_entity.type
_entity.pdbx_description
1 polymer ?
#
loop_
_entity_poly.entity_id
_entity_poly.type
_entity_poly.pdbx_seq_one_letter_code
_entity_poly.pdbx_strand_id
1 'polypeptide(L)'
;MTFLIGIVGKPSAGKSTFLNAACLTNAKVSELPFTTIEPNKGIAYVRTACVCKELNLQDNPKNSYCMDGNRFIPINVLDVAGLVPDAHKGKGLGNQFLNDLVQADVLIHIVDISGSLDKSGKRINIGENDPYEDVVFLENEINLWFKQILEREDWTKFIKSYARESKKFIDELYKRLSGIKINRSQIILALKDANLEGKNPSLWTEDDLLNFSKMLRRISKPILIVANKIDKENSMENFRKLRSKIESEIIPCSALAEFYLRKSEQEKKIEYMPGSNSFNILAEESFSQNELDTLKKIQEKIFVPFGETGVQNAINHAAFNILNQICVYPISDINKFTDNNDNVLPDAFLVRKGTLLRNFIRDKVHTDLADHFIFGIDARTKKRLGENYELQHNDIIKIVTSK
;
A
#
# COMPACT_ATOMS: atom_id res chain seq x y z
N MET A 1 4.10 -9.00 -11.38
CA MET A 1 2.79 -8.50 -10.91
C MET A 1 2.98 -7.14 -10.26
N THR A 2 2.11 -6.19 -10.53
CA THR A 2 2.08 -4.86 -9.87
C THR A 2 1.33 -4.99 -8.55
N PHE A 3 1.86 -4.39 -7.48
CA PHE A 3 1.18 -4.36 -6.18
C PHE A 3 -0.03 -3.41 -6.20
N LEU A 4 -1.04 -3.76 -5.43
CA LEU A 4 -2.28 -3.00 -5.33
C LEU A 4 -2.60 -2.68 -3.87
N ILE A 5 -2.70 -1.41 -3.55
CA ILE A 5 -3.16 -0.91 -2.26
C ILE A 5 -4.67 -0.71 -2.32
N GLY A 6 -5.42 -1.35 -1.42
CA GLY A 6 -6.86 -1.09 -1.25
C GLY A 6 -7.11 -0.05 -0.18
N ILE A 7 -7.88 1.00 -0.49
CA ILE A 7 -8.28 2.01 0.49
C ILE A 7 -9.66 1.63 1.02
N VAL A 8 -9.76 1.37 2.32
CA VAL A 8 -10.97 0.89 2.99
C VAL A 8 -11.39 1.82 4.13
N GLY A 9 -12.62 1.70 4.59
CA GLY A 9 -13.15 2.44 5.74
C GLY A 9 -14.63 2.80 5.56
N LYS A 10 -15.22 3.39 6.58
CA LYS A 10 -16.63 3.83 6.57
C LYS A 10 -16.92 4.84 5.43
N PRO A 11 -18.18 4.97 5.00
CA PRO A 11 -18.61 6.15 4.25
C PRO A 11 -18.21 7.44 4.98
N SER A 12 -17.88 8.47 4.24
CA SER A 12 -17.49 9.81 4.77
C SER A 12 -16.21 9.89 5.63
N ALA A 13 -15.48 8.80 5.84
CA ALA A 13 -14.18 8.82 6.56
C ALA A 13 -13.08 9.57 5.80
N GLY A 14 -13.27 9.83 4.51
CA GLY A 14 -12.33 10.57 3.66
C GLY A 14 -11.53 9.70 2.70
N LYS A 15 -11.99 8.48 2.39
CA LYS A 15 -11.34 7.57 1.43
C LYS A 15 -11.08 8.20 0.07
N SER A 16 -12.12 8.73 -0.57
CA SER A 16 -12.00 9.34 -1.90
C SER A 16 -11.15 10.63 -1.86
N THR A 17 -11.17 11.38 -0.75
CA THR A 17 -10.27 12.52 -0.56
C THR A 17 -8.82 12.05 -0.46
N PHE A 18 -8.55 10.98 0.29
CA PHE A 18 -7.23 10.36 0.39
C PHE A 18 -6.75 9.85 -0.97
N LEU A 19 -7.60 9.11 -1.70
CA LEU A 19 -7.28 8.63 -3.04
C LEU A 19 -6.95 9.79 -3.99
N ASN A 20 -7.80 10.82 -4.03
CA ASN A 20 -7.57 11.98 -4.87
C ASN A 20 -6.26 12.70 -4.50
N ALA A 21 -6.00 12.87 -3.20
CA ALA A 21 -4.74 13.45 -2.73
C ALA A 21 -3.53 12.60 -3.12
N ALA A 22 -3.60 11.27 -2.98
CA ALA A 22 -2.51 10.37 -3.32
C ALA A 22 -2.24 10.26 -4.84
N CYS A 23 -3.29 10.34 -5.67
CA CYS A 23 -3.22 10.16 -7.12
C CYS A 23 -3.06 11.47 -7.90
N LEU A 24 -3.18 12.63 -7.26
CA LEU A 24 -3.03 13.92 -7.93
C LEU A 24 -1.61 14.03 -8.49
N THR A 25 -1.50 14.20 -9.80
CA THR A 25 -0.21 14.24 -10.50
C THR A 25 -0.04 15.57 -11.23
N ASN A 26 1.20 16.03 -11.36
CA ASN A 26 1.53 17.17 -12.21
C ASN A 26 1.36 16.82 -13.69
N ALA A 27 1.05 17.80 -14.55
CA ALA A 27 0.80 17.59 -15.97
C ALA A 27 1.92 16.82 -16.69
N LYS A 28 3.19 16.93 -16.26
CA LYS A 28 4.34 16.17 -16.79
C LYS A 28 4.29 14.67 -16.49
N VAL A 29 3.51 14.25 -15.51
CA VAL A 29 3.42 12.85 -15.06
C VAL A 29 2.28 12.10 -15.76
N SER A 30 1.31 12.82 -16.34
CA SER A 30 0.20 12.21 -17.10
C SER A 30 0.65 11.52 -18.39
N GLU A 31 1.87 11.75 -18.85
CA GLU A 31 2.46 11.11 -20.05
C GLU A 31 3.19 9.80 -19.78
N LEU A 32 3.25 9.34 -18.51
CA LEU A 32 3.88 8.08 -18.16
C LEU A 32 3.09 6.88 -18.73
N PRO A 33 3.77 5.86 -19.27
CA PRO A 33 3.12 4.66 -19.76
C PRO A 33 2.36 3.92 -18.63
N PHE A 34 1.23 3.29 -18.97
CA PHE A 34 0.34 2.52 -18.06
C PHE A 34 -0.68 3.31 -17.25
N THR A 35 -1.13 4.47 -17.71
CA THR A 35 -2.12 5.33 -17.03
C THR A 35 -3.59 5.03 -17.40
N THR A 36 -3.93 3.83 -17.83
CA THR A 36 -5.35 3.48 -18.06
C THR A 36 -6.08 3.48 -16.72
N ILE A 37 -6.91 4.49 -16.49
CA ILE A 37 -7.70 4.64 -15.25
C ILE A 37 -8.99 3.84 -15.41
N GLU A 38 -9.13 2.76 -14.65
CA GLU A 38 -10.41 2.09 -14.47
C GLU A 38 -11.22 2.82 -13.38
N PRO A 39 -12.56 2.75 -13.40
CA PRO A 39 -13.37 3.29 -12.31
C PRO A 39 -12.88 2.77 -10.95
N ASN A 40 -12.73 3.66 -9.98
CA ASN A 40 -12.23 3.41 -8.62
C ASN A 40 -10.75 2.97 -8.50
N LYS A 41 -9.98 2.97 -9.59
CA LYS A 41 -8.53 2.73 -9.55
C LYS A 41 -7.77 4.01 -9.84
N GLY A 42 -6.62 4.18 -9.18
CA GLY A 42 -5.71 5.29 -9.39
C GLY A 42 -4.27 4.85 -9.33
N ILE A 43 -3.37 5.75 -9.68
CA ILE A 43 -1.93 5.56 -9.54
C ILE A 43 -1.43 6.55 -8.50
N ALA A 44 -0.96 6.03 -7.37
CA ALA A 44 -0.20 6.79 -6.39
C ALA A 44 1.30 6.58 -6.62
N TYR A 45 2.13 7.29 -5.86
CA TYR A 45 3.58 7.19 -6.00
C TYR A 45 4.23 6.92 -4.66
N VAL A 46 5.12 5.94 -4.64
CA VAL A 46 6.01 5.65 -3.51
C VAL A 46 7.23 6.55 -3.62
N ARG A 47 7.51 7.34 -2.59
CA ARG A 47 8.67 8.23 -2.54
C ARG A 47 9.85 7.55 -1.87
N THR A 48 11.01 7.60 -2.51
CA THR A 48 12.29 7.13 -1.93
C THR A 48 13.44 8.04 -2.37
N ALA A 49 14.54 8.05 -1.60
CA ALA A 49 15.75 8.75 -2.04
C ALA A 49 16.22 8.19 -3.38
N CYS A 50 16.46 9.08 -4.36
CA CYS A 50 16.95 8.69 -5.67
C CYS A 50 18.45 8.50 -5.65
N VAL A 51 18.94 7.44 -6.29
CA VAL A 51 20.38 7.18 -6.47
C VAL A 51 21.09 8.25 -7.32
N CYS A 52 20.34 9.10 -8.05
CA CYS A 52 20.91 10.21 -8.80
C CYS A 52 21.70 11.20 -7.92
N LYS A 53 21.24 11.44 -6.67
CA LYS A 53 21.99 12.29 -5.71
C LYS A 53 23.31 11.67 -5.28
N GLU A 54 23.31 10.37 -4.97
CA GLU A 54 24.50 9.62 -4.61
C GLU A 54 25.55 9.66 -5.74
N LEU A 55 25.08 9.52 -6.99
CA LEU A 55 25.92 9.49 -8.18
C LEU A 55 26.27 10.89 -8.71
N ASN A 56 25.72 11.94 -8.14
CA ASN A 56 25.79 13.32 -8.64
C ASN A 56 25.40 13.45 -10.13
N LEU A 57 24.28 12.82 -10.49
CA LEU A 57 23.74 12.80 -11.85
C LEU A 57 22.41 13.54 -11.92
N GLN A 58 22.14 14.16 -13.06
CA GLN A 58 20.80 14.60 -13.43
C GLN A 58 20.09 13.46 -14.13
N ASP A 59 19.08 12.88 -13.51
CA ASP A 59 18.31 11.76 -14.06
C ASP A 59 17.23 12.21 -15.06
N ASN A 60 16.83 11.27 -15.94
CA ASN A 60 15.77 11.46 -16.94
C ASN A 60 14.81 10.25 -16.92
N PRO A 61 13.98 10.13 -15.85
CA PRO A 61 13.07 8.99 -15.65
C PRO A 61 12.05 8.83 -16.76
N LYS A 62 11.67 7.55 -17.05
CA LYS A 62 10.66 7.16 -18.05
C LYS A 62 9.42 6.51 -17.41
N ASN A 63 9.59 5.59 -16.44
CA ASN A 63 8.47 4.91 -15.78
C ASN A 63 8.09 5.53 -14.42
N SER A 64 8.75 6.58 -14.01
CA SER A 64 8.65 7.24 -12.71
C SER A 64 9.00 8.71 -12.88
N TYR A 65 9.01 9.51 -11.81
CA TYR A 65 9.57 10.86 -11.88
C TYR A 65 10.50 11.12 -10.69
N CYS A 66 11.39 12.08 -10.85
CA CYS A 66 12.31 12.51 -9.81
C CYS A 66 12.10 14.00 -9.51
N MET A 67 11.97 14.32 -8.25
CA MET A 67 11.85 15.69 -7.77
C MET A 67 12.89 15.89 -6.68
N ASP A 68 13.84 16.76 -6.95
CA ASP A 68 14.87 17.15 -5.98
C ASP A 68 15.60 15.95 -5.33
N GLY A 69 15.94 14.95 -6.18
CA GLY A 69 16.60 13.71 -5.74
C GLY A 69 15.72 12.78 -4.91
N ASN A 70 14.42 12.91 -5.02
CA ASN A 70 13.46 11.94 -4.53
C ASN A 70 12.79 11.27 -5.73
N ARG A 71 12.87 9.96 -5.81
CA ARG A 71 12.23 9.15 -6.85
C ARG A 71 10.80 8.82 -6.41
N PHE A 72 9.87 9.09 -7.29
CA PHE A 72 8.45 8.77 -7.12
C PHE A 72 8.09 7.63 -8.08
N ILE A 73 7.88 6.45 -7.53
CA ILE A 73 7.67 5.20 -8.28
C ILE A 73 6.19 4.86 -8.27
N PRO A 74 5.54 4.60 -9.44
CA PRO A 74 4.11 4.37 -9.50
C PRO A 74 3.70 3.07 -8.78
N ILE A 75 2.59 3.14 -8.06
CA ILE A 75 1.91 2.01 -7.42
C ILE A 75 0.39 2.13 -7.62
N ASN A 76 -0.27 1.01 -7.90
CA ASN A 76 -1.71 1.01 -8.07
C ASN A 76 -2.45 1.14 -6.74
N VAL A 77 -3.51 1.93 -6.73
CA VAL A 77 -4.44 2.07 -5.61
C VAL A 77 -5.88 1.86 -6.06
N LEU A 78 -6.71 1.34 -5.17
CA LEU A 78 -8.11 1.01 -5.42
C LEU A 78 -8.98 1.61 -4.31
N ASP A 79 -9.98 2.43 -4.67
CA ASP A 79 -11.03 2.86 -3.73
C ASP A 79 -12.01 1.70 -3.55
N VAL A 80 -11.90 1.02 -2.44
CA VAL A 80 -12.78 -0.09 -2.08
C VAL A 80 -14.10 0.47 -1.55
N ALA A 81 -15.22 -0.09 -1.98
CA ALA A 81 -16.55 0.34 -1.53
C ALA A 81 -16.62 0.47 -0.01
N GLY A 82 -17.36 1.48 0.48
CA GLY A 82 -17.48 1.72 1.93
C GLY A 82 -18.11 0.53 2.65
N LEU A 83 -17.46 0.08 3.72
CA LEU A 83 -17.93 -1.03 4.54
C LEU A 83 -19.14 -0.61 5.38
N VAL A 84 -20.19 -1.41 5.33
CA VAL A 84 -21.41 -1.28 6.15
C VAL A 84 -21.60 -2.55 6.98
N PRO A 85 -22.35 -2.48 8.10
CA PRO A 85 -22.62 -3.67 8.92
C PRO A 85 -23.23 -4.83 8.14
N ASP A 86 -22.82 -6.07 8.43
CA ASP A 86 -23.21 -7.31 7.75
C ASP A 86 -22.77 -7.39 6.27
N ALA A 87 -21.74 -6.66 5.87
CA ALA A 87 -21.18 -6.76 4.52
C ALA A 87 -20.71 -8.17 4.16
N HIS A 88 -20.18 -8.92 5.16
CA HIS A 88 -19.81 -10.33 5.00
C HIS A 88 -20.98 -11.23 4.61
N LYS A 89 -22.24 -10.84 4.92
CA LYS A 89 -23.49 -11.52 4.50
C LYS A 89 -24.00 -11.04 3.15
N GLY A 90 -23.26 -10.20 2.42
CA GLY A 90 -23.65 -9.65 1.12
C GLY A 90 -24.63 -8.48 1.18
N LYS A 91 -24.87 -7.87 2.35
CA LYS A 91 -25.73 -6.70 2.47
C LYS A 91 -25.11 -5.45 1.83
N GLY A 92 -25.91 -4.66 1.18
CA GLY A 92 -25.50 -3.44 0.49
C GLY A 92 -24.50 -3.73 -0.64
N LEU A 93 -23.39 -3.01 -0.69
CA LEU A 93 -22.28 -3.23 -1.64
C LEU A 93 -21.29 -4.30 -1.16
N GLY A 94 -21.68 -5.17 -0.20
CA GLY A 94 -20.78 -6.14 0.44
C GLY A 94 -20.07 -7.07 -0.54
N ASN A 95 -20.77 -7.57 -1.58
CA ASN A 95 -20.14 -8.42 -2.60
C ASN A 95 -19.08 -7.66 -3.42
N GLN A 96 -19.32 -6.39 -3.75
CA GLN A 96 -18.34 -5.56 -4.45
C GLN A 96 -17.13 -5.27 -3.56
N PHE A 97 -17.36 -4.88 -2.30
CA PHE A 97 -16.32 -4.70 -1.30
C PHE A 97 -15.41 -5.93 -1.20
N LEU A 98 -16.01 -7.12 -1.13
CA LEU A 98 -15.26 -8.38 -1.01
C LEU A 98 -14.46 -8.69 -2.27
N ASN A 99 -15.01 -8.44 -3.46
CA ASN A 99 -14.29 -8.61 -4.73
C ASN A 99 -13.10 -7.66 -4.86
N ASP A 100 -13.26 -6.42 -4.42
CA ASP A 100 -12.20 -5.41 -4.44
C ASP A 100 -11.09 -5.77 -3.43
N LEU A 101 -11.49 -6.22 -2.23
CA LEU A 101 -10.56 -6.66 -1.19
C LEU A 101 -9.68 -7.84 -1.63
N VAL A 102 -10.24 -8.79 -2.40
CA VAL A 102 -9.48 -9.91 -2.98
C VAL A 102 -8.30 -9.41 -3.81
N GLN A 103 -8.48 -8.33 -4.56
CA GLN A 103 -7.46 -7.82 -5.46
C GLN A 103 -6.29 -7.14 -4.74
N ALA A 104 -6.55 -6.51 -3.59
CA ALA A 104 -5.55 -5.74 -2.84
C ALA A 104 -4.51 -6.65 -2.16
N ASP A 105 -3.25 -6.20 -2.15
CA ASP A 105 -2.14 -6.86 -1.45
C ASP A 105 -1.96 -6.33 -0.03
N VAL A 106 -2.36 -5.08 0.22
CA VAL A 106 -2.39 -4.40 1.52
C VAL A 106 -3.60 -3.48 1.57
N LEU A 107 -4.16 -3.28 2.75
CA LEU A 107 -5.27 -2.36 2.97
C LEU A 107 -4.81 -1.15 3.78
N ILE A 108 -5.20 0.05 3.33
CA ILE A 108 -5.10 1.29 4.10
C ILE A 108 -6.50 1.58 4.64
N HIS A 109 -6.67 1.44 5.95
CA HIS A 109 -7.91 1.72 6.65
C HIS A 109 -8.00 3.18 7.07
N ILE A 110 -8.81 3.96 6.37
CA ILE A 110 -9.06 5.37 6.69
C ILE A 110 -10.10 5.45 7.81
N VAL A 111 -9.66 5.92 8.97
CA VAL A 111 -10.47 6.11 10.17
C VAL A 111 -10.69 7.59 10.43
N ASP A 112 -11.92 8.02 10.64
CA ASP A 112 -12.23 9.38 11.08
C ASP A 112 -11.85 9.56 12.55
N ILE A 113 -10.66 10.09 12.80
CA ILE A 113 -10.13 10.23 14.16
C ILE A 113 -10.85 11.32 14.97
N SER A 114 -11.63 12.20 14.31
CA SER A 114 -12.43 13.22 15.00
C SER A 114 -13.66 12.64 15.70
N GLY A 115 -14.01 11.37 15.39
CA GLY A 115 -15.20 10.72 15.94
C GLY A 115 -16.52 11.38 15.51
N SER A 116 -16.55 11.98 14.31
CA SER A 116 -17.69 12.72 13.78
C SER A 116 -18.63 11.88 12.89
N LEU A 117 -18.49 10.54 12.92
CA LEU A 117 -19.30 9.62 12.12
C LEU A 117 -19.89 8.51 12.98
N ASP A 118 -21.17 8.23 12.81
CA ASP A 118 -21.83 7.07 13.41
C ASP A 118 -21.40 5.74 12.74
N LYS A 119 -21.94 4.61 13.19
CA LYS A 119 -21.63 3.27 12.63
C LYS A 119 -22.03 3.11 11.17
N SER A 120 -22.92 3.94 10.65
CA SER A 120 -23.36 3.93 9.24
C SER A 120 -22.59 4.92 8.35
N GLY A 121 -21.70 5.74 8.93
CA GLY A 121 -20.96 6.80 8.25
C GLY A 121 -21.74 8.10 8.09
N LYS A 122 -22.84 8.30 8.81
CA LYS A 122 -23.56 9.58 8.89
C LYS A 122 -22.85 10.52 9.86
N ARG A 123 -22.91 11.81 9.55
CA ARG A 123 -22.31 12.85 10.41
C ARG A 123 -23.07 12.97 11.74
N ILE A 124 -22.32 13.01 12.81
CA ILE A 124 -22.70 13.28 14.19
C ILE A 124 -21.78 14.36 14.76
N ASN A 125 -21.95 14.75 16.03
CA ASN A 125 -21.03 15.71 16.63
C ASN A 125 -19.63 15.12 16.80
N ILE A 126 -18.62 16.00 16.76
CA ILE A 126 -17.22 15.60 16.96
C ILE A 126 -17.05 14.97 18.35
N GLY A 127 -16.43 13.79 18.40
CA GLY A 127 -16.14 13.07 19.65
C GLY A 127 -17.27 12.16 20.13
N GLU A 128 -18.43 12.07 19.47
CA GLU A 128 -19.50 11.17 19.87
C GLU A 128 -19.22 9.69 19.55
N ASN A 129 -18.39 9.39 18.54
CA ASN A 129 -17.97 8.02 18.21
C ASN A 129 -16.53 7.75 18.68
N ASP A 130 -16.27 6.55 19.24
CA ASP A 130 -14.91 6.10 19.53
C ASP A 130 -14.29 5.53 18.22
N PRO A 131 -13.23 6.14 17.66
CA PRO A 131 -12.58 5.64 16.44
C PRO A 131 -12.04 4.21 16.57
N TYR A 132 -11.79 3.71 17.76
CA TYR A 132 -11.40 2.32 18.01
C TYR A 132 -12.48 1.32 17.57
N GLU A 133 -13.76 1.66 17.76
CA GLU A 133 -14.88 0.83 17.31
C GLU A 133 -14.87 0.64 15.80
N ASP A 134 -14.41 1.66 15.05
CA ASP A 134 -14.30 1.58 13.58
C ASP A 134 -13.23 0.59 13.14
N VAL A 135 -12.11 0.58 13.85
CA VAL A 135 -11.01 -0.36 13.59
C VAL A 135 -11.46 -1.78 13.86
N VAL A 136 -12.02 -2.03 15.04
CA VAL A 136 -12.50 -3.36 15.45
C VAL A 136 -13.60 -3.87 14.52
N PHE A 137 -14.51 -2.98 14.13
CA PHE A 137 -15.60 -3.30 13.22
C PHE A 137 -15.10 -3.81 11.87
N LEU A 138 -14.20 -3.06 11.19
CA LEU A 138 -13.66 -3.46 9.89
C LEU A 138 -12.90 -4.78 9.98
N GLU A 139 -12.04 -4.94 10.99
CA GLU A 139 -11.29 -6.17 11.17
C GLU A 139 -12.19 -7.38 11.37
N ASN A 140 -13.24 -7.25 12.19
CA ASN A 140 -14.18 -8.32 12.44
C ASN A 140 -14.97 -8.72 11.18
N GLU A 141 -15.44 -7.76 10.40
CA GLU A 141 -16.15 -8.04 9.14
C GLU A 141 -15.27 -8.84 8.16
N ILE A 142 -14.00 -8.46 8.02
CA ILE A 142 -13.07 -9.17 7.14
C ILE A 142 -12.72 -10.55 7.70
N ASN A 143 -12.51 -10.69 9.02
CA ASN A 143 -12.23 -11.98 9.66
C ASN A 143 -13.40 -12.97 9.50
N LEU A 144 -14.63 -12.50 9.67
CA LEU A 144 -15.83 -13.31 9.46
C LEU A 144 -15.99 -13.72 7.99
N TRP A 145 -15.66 -12.86 7.06
CA TRP A 145 -15.65 -13.22 5.65
C TRP A 145 -14.61 -14.30 5.33
N PHE A 146 -13.38 -14.20 5.86
CA PHE A 146 -12.37 -15.26 5.70
C PHE A 146 -12.87 -16.61 6.27
N LYS A 147 -13.52 -16.58 7.47
CA LYS A 147 -14.12 -17.76 8.05
C LYS A 147 -15.19 -18.37 7.13
N GLN A 148 -16.07 -17.54 6.57
CA GLN A 148 -17.11 -18.01 5.63
C GLN A 148 -16.53 -18.65 4.35
N ILE A 149 -15.41 -18.12 3.83
CA ILE A 149 -14.73 -18.74 2.67
C ILE A 149 -14.20 -20.13 3.03
N LEU A 150 -13.65 -20.29 4.22
CA LEU A 150 -13.17 -21.60 4.69
C LEU A 150 -14.33 -22.59 4.88
N GLU A 151 -15.47 -22.13 5.39
CA GLU A 151 -16.66 -22.95 5.67
C GLU A 151 -17.46 -23.33 4.43
N ARG A 152 -17.14 -22.78 3.24
CA ARG A 152 -17.80 -23.19 2.00
C ARG A 152 -17.69 -24.71 1.78
N GLU A 153 -18.73 -25.33 1.20
CA GLU A 153 -18.74 -26.74 0.79
C GLU A 153 -18.51 -27.74 1.93
N ASP A 154 -19.34 -27.69 2.99
CA ASP A 154 -19.30 -28.63 4.12
C ASP A 154 -17.91 -28.75 4.79
N TRP A 155 -17.54 -27.71 5.53
CA TRP A 155 -16.29 -27.65 6.28
C TRP A 155 -16.07 -28.88 7.18
N THR A 156 -17.11 -29.36 7.85
CA THR A 156 -17.03 -30.49 8.76
C THR A 156 -16.62 -31.78 8.05
N LYS A 157 -17.15 -32.02 6.86
CA LYS A 157 -16.79 -33.16 6.02
C LYS A 157 -15.36 -33.03 5.50
N PHE A 158 -15.02 -31.80 5.08
CA PHE A 158 -13.68 -31.49 4.60
C PHE A 158 -12.60 -31.80 5.64
N ILE A 159 -12.70 -31.24 6.86
CA ILE A 159 -11.67 -31.48 7.90
C ILE A 159 -11.55 -32.94 8.29
N LYS A 160 -12.67 -33.70 8.31
CA LYS A 160 -12.65 -35.15 8.60
C LYS A 160 -11.92 -35.96 7.53
N SER A 161 -12.02 -35.56 6.26
CA SER A 161 -11.35 -36.24 5.14
C SER A 161 -9.83 -36.15 5.21
N TYR A 162 -9.28 -35.09 5.81
CA TYR A 162 -7.84 -34.86 5.90
C TYR A 162 -7.25 -35.01 7.31
N ALA A 163 -7.99 -35.62 8.22
CA ALA A 163 -7.63 -35.75 9.63
C ALA A 163 -6.24 -36.38 9.89
N ARG A 164 -5.70 -37.16 8.96
CA ARG A 164 -4.44 -37.88 9.09
C ARG A 164 -3.34 -37.46 8.11
N GLU A 165 -3.60 -36.48 7.24
CA GLU A 165 -2.71 -36.16 6.12
C GLU A 165 -2.45 -34.63 6.02
N SER A 166 -1.61 -34.12 6.91
CA SER A 166 -1.33 -32.64 7.01
C SER A 166 -0.90 -31.99 5.70
N LYS A 167 -0.08 -32.65 4.87
CA LYS A 167 0.33 -32.08 3.58
C LYS A 167 -0.83 -31.93 2.61
N LYS A 168 -1.67 -32.96 2.49
CA LYS A 168 -2.86 -32.91 1.65
C LYS A 168 -3.86 -31.88 2.16
N PHE A 169 -3.98 -31.72 3.48
CA PHE A 169 -4.83 -30.68 4.06
C PHE A 169 -4.39 -29.26 3.63
N ILE A 170 -3.09 -28.96 3.68
CA ILE A 170 -2.56 -27.66 3.23
C ILE A 170 -2.79 -27.46 1.72
N ASP A 171 -2.60 -28.48 0.90
CA ASP A 171 -2.82 -28.41 -0.54
C ASP A 171 -4.29 -28.14 -0.89
N GLU A 172 -5.22 -28.76 -0.16
CA GLU A 172 -6.64 -28.54 -0.36
C GLU A 172 -7.11 -27.18 0.19
N LEU A 173 -6.56 -26.72 1.32
CA LEU A 173 -6.76 -25.34 1.78
C LEU A 173 -6.27 -24.34 0.74
N TYR A 174 -5.09 -24.59 0.14
CA TYR A 174 -4.58 -23.74 -0.93
C TYR A 174 -5.53 -23.67 -2.13
N LYS A 175 -6.10 -24.80 -2.56
CA LYS A 175 -7.10 -24.81 -3.66
C LYS A 175 -8.33 -23.98 -3.32
N ARG A 176 -8.88 -24.11 -2.09
CA ARG A 176 -10.01 -23.29 -1.61
C ARG A 176 -9.71 -21.79 -1.57
N LEU A 177 -8.48 -21.43 -1.22
CA LEU A 177 -8.05 -20.05 -0.98
C LEU A 177 -7.35 -19.41 -2.18
N SER A 178 -7.04 -20.18 -3.24
CA SER A 178 -6.32 -19.68 -4.43
C SER A 178 -7.07 -18.52 -5.13
N GLY A 179 -8.40 -18.56 -5.14
CA GLY A 179 -9.25 -17.51 -5.70
C GLY A 179 -9.13 -16.15 -5.00
N ILE A 180 -8.60 -16.10 -3.77
CA ILE A 180 -8.35 -14.87 -3.01
C ILE A 180 -6.86 -14.52 -2.88
N LYS A 181 -6.03 -15.05 -3.79
CA LYS A 181 -4.58 -14.80 -3.90
C LYS A 181 -3.77 -15.21 -2.65
N ILE A 182 -4.19 -16.23 -1.92
CA ILE A 182 -3.45 -16.78 -0.79
C ILE A 182 -2.56 -17.92 -1.28
N ASN A 183 -1.30 -17.92 -0.86
CA ASN A 183 -0.33 -18.95 -1.21
C ASN A 183 -0.08 -19.95 -0.06
N ARG A 184 0.60 -21.09 -0.36
CA ARG A 184 0.89 -22.13 0.61
C ARG A 184 1.71 -21.64 1.81
N SER A 185 2.70 -20.78 1.58
CA SER A 185 3.55 -20.25 2.65
C SER A 185 2.75 -19.43 3.66
N GLN A 186 1.77 -18.65 3.18
CA GLN A 186 0.87 -17.86 4.04
C GLN A 186 -0.05 -18.78 4.88
N ILE A 187 -0.53 -19.88 4.29
CA ILE A 187 -1.34 -20.88 5.02
C ILE A 187 -0.52 -21.54 6.13
N ILE A 188 0.71 -21.97 5.82
CA ILE A 188 1.61 -22.61 6.80
C ILE A 188 1.91 -21.63 7.94
N LEU A 189 2.24 -20.40 7.63
CA LEU A 189 2.53 -19.37 8.64
C LEU A 189 1.28 -19.09 9.50
N ALA A 190 0.10 -19.01 8.89
CA ALA A 190 -1.16 -18.81 9.62
C ALA A 190 -1.49 -19.97 10.56
N LEU A 191 -1.23 -21.21 10.15
CA LEU A 191 -1.38 -22.40 11.02
C LEU A 191 -0.44 -22.34 12.23
N LYS A 192 0.81 -21.92 12.00
CA LYS A 192 1.80 -21.74 13.07
C LYS A 192 1.38 -20.64 14.05
N ASP A 193 1.04 -19.47 13.55
CA ASP A 193 0.67 -18.31 14.38
C ASP A 193 -0.66 -18.53 15.12
N ALA A 194 -1.54 -19.38 14.59
CA ALA A 194 -2.77 -19.82 15.27
C ALA A 194 -2.54 -20.95 16.28
N ASN A 195 -1.31 -21.46 16.44
CA ASN A 195 -0.97 -22.65 17.24
C ASN A 195 -1.74 -23.92 16.81
N LEU A 196 -1.97 -24.08 15.51
CA LEU A 196 -2.67 -25.23 14.90
C LEU A 196 -1.76 -26.13 14.08
N GLU A 197 -0.45 -25.84 14.03
CA GLU A 197 0.53 -26.67 13.35
C GLU A 197 0.57 -28.07 13.98
N GLY A 198 0.35 -29.11 13.16
CA GLY A 198 0.29 -30.50 13.63
C GLY A 198 -1.00 -30.89 14.39
N LYS A 199 -1.88 -29.96 14.72
CA LYS A 199 -3.19 -30.27 15.30
C LYS A 199 -4.07 -30.95 14.24
N ASN A 200 -4.65 -32.10 14.61
CA ASN A 200 -5.59 -32.77 13.72
C ASN A 200 -6.78 -31.86 13.37
N PRO A 201 -7.01 -31.55 12.08
CA PRO A 201 -8.07 -30.63 11.67
C PRO A 201 -9.47 -31.08 12.16
N SER A 202 -9.74 -32.37 12.29
CA SER A 202 -11.03 -32.88 12.78
C SER A 202 -11.33 -32.53 14.23
N LEU A 203 -10.34 -32.07 14.98
CA LEU A 203 -10.45 -31.63 16.39
C LEU A 203 -10.51 -30.10 16.51
N TRP A 204 -10.59 -29.38 15.41
CA TRP A 204 -10.69 -27.90 15.45
C TRP A 204 -12.06 -27.50 15.98
N THR A 205 -12.04 -26.57 16.93
CA THR A 205 -13.23 -25.89 17.43
C THR A 205 -13.61 -24.72 16.55
N GLU A 206 -14.76 -24.12 16.77
CA GLU A 206 -15.15 -22.86 16.13
C GLU A 206 -14.15 -21.71 16.43
N ASP A 207 -13.59 -21.70 17.65
CA ASP A 207 -12.57 -20.72 18.05
C ASP A 207 -11.25 -20.93 17.32
N ASP A 208 -10.83 -22.21 17.12
CA ASP A 208 -9.66 -22.55 16.31
C ASP A 208 -9.82 -22.04 14.87
N LEU A 209 -10.98 -22.25 14.26
CA LEU A 209 -11.26 -21.81 12.90
C LEU A 209 -11.28 -20.28 12.80
N LEU A 210 -11.90 -19.60 13.76
CA LEU A 210 -11.92 -18.14 13.81
C LEU A 210 -10.50 -17.57 14.01
N ASN A 211 -9.72 -18.18 14.91
CA ASN A 211 -8.33 -17.75 15.14
C ASN A 211 -7.46 -17.97 13.89
N PHE A 212 -7.58 -19.13 13.23
CA PHE A 212 -6.91 -19.39 11.96
C PHE A 212 -7.31 -18.34 10.88
N SER A 213 -8.60 -18.03 10.78
CA SER A 213 -9.10 -17.01 9.85
C SER A 213 -8.49 -15.63 10.11
N LYS A 214 -8.37 -15.24 11.40
CA LYS A 214 -7.72 -13.98 11.81
C LYS A 214 -6.23 -13.94 11.42
N MET A 215 -5.47 -15.02 11.71
CA MET A 215 -4.05 -15.11 11.37
C MET A 215 -3.86 -15.09 9.85
N LEU A 216 -4.67 -15.86 9.13
CA LEU A 216 -4.63 -15.93 7.67
C LEU A 216 -4.89 -14.54 7.04
N ARG A 217 -5.90 -13.80 7.54
CA ARG A 217 -6.18 -12.43 7.12
C ARG A 217 -5.00 -11.51 7.41
N ARG A 218 -4.44 -11.53 8.64
CA ARG A 218 -3.30 -10.67 9.02
C ARG A 218 -2.10 -10.85 8.11
N ILE A 219 -1.80 -12.10 7.73
CA ILE A 219 -0.66 -12.44 6.87
C ILE A 219 -0.93 -12.13 5.40
N SER A 220 -2.16 -12.41 4.91
CA SER A 220 -2.47 -12.29 3.49
C SER A 220 -3.02 -10.92 3.07
N LYS A 221 -3.68 -10.22 3.99
CA LYS A 221 -4.31 -8.90 3.81
C LYS A 221 -3.99 -8.02 5.01
N PRO A 222 -2.73 -7.61 5.18
CA PRO A 222 -2.36 -6.71 6.27
C PRO A 222 -3.08 -5.36 6.14
N ILE A 223 -3.36 -4.74 7.28
CA ILE A 223 -4.08 -3.47 7.37
C ILE A 223 -3.18 -2.42 8.01
N LEU A 224 -3.01 -1.28 7.34
CA LEU A 224 -2.42 -0.06 7.89
C LEU A 224 -3.54 0.88 8.31
N ILE A 225 -3.53 1.34 9.55
CA ILE A 225 -4.51 2.30 10.06
C ILE A 225 -4.02 3.71 9.78
N VAL A 226 -4.88 4.52 9.16
CA VAL A 226 -4.64 5.94 8.91
C VAL A 226 -5.70 6.77 9.64
N ALA A 227 -5.26 7.49 10.65
CA ALA A 227 -6.08 8.38 11.48
C ALA A 227 -6.32 9.70 10.75
N ASN A 228 -7.32 9.72 9.87
CA ASN A 228 -7.65 10.86 9.03
C ASN A 228 -8.44 11.94 9.79
N LYS A 229 -8.41 13.17 9.27
CA LYS A 229 -9.00 14.38 9.86
C LYS A 229 -8.32 14.78 11.18
N ILE A 230 -7.00 14.56 11.28
CA ILE A 230 -6.20 14.87 12.47
C ILE A 230 -6.18 16.38 12.81
N ASP A 231 -6.52 17.23 11.83
CA ASP A 231 -6.64 18.68 11.93
C ASP A 231 -7.89 19.17 12.71
N LYS A 232 -8.84 18.26 12.98
CA LYS A 232 -10.10 18.59 13.66
C LYS A 232 -9.95 18.65 15.19
N GLU A 233 -10.92 19.29 15.85
CA GLU A 233 -11.02 19.30 17.30
C GLU A 233 -11.12 17.87 17.86
N ASN A 234 -10.63 17.66 19.07
CA ASN A 234 -10.57 16.37 19.77
C ASN A 234 -9.75 15.26 19.07
N SER A 235 -9.30 15.47 17.82
CA SER A 235 -8.60 14.44 17.04
C SER A 235 -7.31 13.99 17.70
N MET A 236 -6.55 14.92 18.30
CA MET A 236 -5.29 14.58 18.98
C MET A 236 -5.52 13.70 20.23
N GLU A 237 -6.57 13.95 20.98
CA GLU A 237 -6.91 13.14 22.16
C GLU A 237 -7.35 11.74 21.72
N ASN A 238 -8.24 11.66 20.73
CA ASN A 238 -8.70 10.40 20.17
C ASN A 238 -7.54 9.60 19.56
N PHE A 239 -6.60 10.27 18.88
CA PHE A 239 -5.39 9.63 18.33
C PHE A 239 -4.52 9.00 19.43
N ARG A 240 -4.30 9.71 20.54
CA ARG A 240 -3.55 9.17 21.69
C ARG A 240 -4.27 7.97 22.30
N LYS A 241 -5.61 8.05 22.48
CA LYS A 241 -6.44 6.94 22.98
C LYS A 241 -6.39 5.74 22.05
N LEU A 242 -6.51 5.96 20.74
CA LEU A 242 -6.42 4.88 19.73
C LEU A 242 -5.06 4.21 19.78
N ARG A 243 -3.98 4.99 19.81
CA ARG A 243 -2.61 4.49 19.86
C ARG A 243 -2.30 3.68 21.13
N SER A 244 -2.95 3.98 22.26
CA SER A 244 -2.77 3.19 23.49
C SER A 244 -3.49 1.84 23.48
N LYS A 245 -4.48 1.66 22.58
CA LYS A 245 -5.27 0.42 22.44
C LYS A 245 -4.75 -0.51 21.34
N ILE A 246 -3.93 -0.01 20.44
CA ILE A 246 -3.49 -0.72 19.23
C ILE A 246 -1.97 -0.75 19.18
N GLU A 247 -1.39 -1.95 19.08
CA GLU A 247 0.07 -2.15 19.01
C GLU A 247 0.66 -1.82 17.63
N SER A 248 -0.14 -1.99 16.56
CA SER A 248 0.31 -1.67 15.20
C SER A 248 0.47 -0.17 14.99
N GLU A 249 1.31 0.19 14.02
CA GLU A 249 1.52 1.59 13.68
C GLU A 249 0.25 2.24 13.12
N ILE A 250 0.01 3.48 13.55
CA ILE A 250 -1.11 4.32 13.13
C ILE A 250 -0.54 5.60 12.57
N ILE A 251 -0.83 5.90 11.30
CA ILE A 251 -0.36 7.11 10.62
C ILE A 251 -1.37 8.25 10.84
N PRO A 252 -0.98 9.35 11.51
CA PRO A 252 -1.82 10.55 11.58
C PRO A 252 -1.91 11.18 10.18
N CYS A 253 -3.12 11.61 9.77
CA CYS A 253 -3.33 12.09 8.41
C CYS A 253 -4.38 13.21 8.33
N SER A 254 -4.12 14.17 7.46
CA SER A 254 -5.12 15.09 6.93
C SER A 254 -5.12 15.01 5.40
N ALA A 255 -5.94 14.12 4.87
CA ALA A 255 -6.07 13.95 3.42
C ALA A 255 -6.57 15.22 2.70
N LEU A 256 -7.37 16.04 3.38
CA LEU A 256 -7.85 17.30 2.83
C LEU A 256 -6.73 18.34 2.70
N ALA A 257 -5.83 18.39 3.68
CA ALA A 257 -4.67 19.26 3.64
C ALA A 257 -3.71 18.88 2.50
N GLU A 258 -3.40 17.59 2.36
CA GLU A 258 -2.59 17.10 1.24
C GLU A 258 -3.22 17.46 -0.10
N PHE A 259 -4.52 17.21 -0.25
CA PHE A 259 -5.24 17.53 -1.49
C PHE A 259 -5.17 19.03 -1.80
N TYR A 260 -5.33 19.89 -0.79
CA TYR A 260 -5.26 21.34 -0.94
C TYR A 260 -3.85 21.80 -1.36
N LEU A 261 -2.80 21.32 -0.69
CA LEU A 261 -1.41 21.65 -1.01
C LEU A 261 -1.05 21.21 -2.43
N ARG A 262 -1.38 19.99 -2.82
CA ARG A 262 -1.08 19.48 -4.15
C ARG A 262 -1.85 20.21 -5.26
N LYS A 263 -3.09 20.59 -4.98
CA LYS A 263 -3.86 21.41 -5.92
C LYS A 263 -3.24 22.81 -6.08
N SER A 264 -2.85 23.45 -4.99
CA SER A 264 -2.18 24.75 -5.01
C SER A 264 -0.82 24.69 -5.73
N GLU A 265 -0.10 23.57 -5.62
CA GLU A 265 1.15 23.32 -6.35
C GLU A 265 0.89 23.15 -7.85
N GLN A 266 -0.16 22.40 -8.26
CA GLN A 266 -0.55 22.31 -9.68
C GLN A 266 -0.93 23.69 -10.27
N GLU A 267 -1.56 24.54 -9.49
CA GLU A 267 -1.89 25.92 -9.86
C GLU A 267 -0.67 26.84 -9.83
N LYS A 268 0.53 26.31 -9.46
CA LYS A 268 1.80 27.07 -9.33
C LYS A 268 1.73 28.23 -8.33
N LYS A 269 0.84 28.15 -7.36
CA LYS A 269 0.72 29.12 -6.27
C LYS A 269 1.73 28.86 -5.14
N ILE A 270 2.09 27.59 -4.95
CA ILE A 270 3.09 27.15 -3.98
C ILE A 270 4.07 26.18 -4.63
N GLU A 271 5.23 26.01 -4.01
CA GLU A 271 6.13 24.89 -4.23
C GLU A 271 5.95 23.90 -3.08
N TYR A 272 5.52 22.69 -3.40
CA TYR A 272 5.29 21.63 -2.42
C TYR A 272 5.68 20.27 -2.99
N MET A 273 6.43 19.51 -2.22
CA MET A 273 6.76 18.10 -2.53
C MET A 273 5.98 17.17 -1.59
N PRO A 274 5.21 16.19 -2.11
CA PRO A 274 4.45 15.26 -1.28
C PRO A 274 5.30 14.59 -0.20
N GLY A 275 4.81 14.60 1.04
CA GLY A 275 5.53 14.08 2.21
C GLY A 275 6.66 14.99 2.72
N SER A 276 6.67 16.26 2.33
CA SER A 276 7.54 17.27 2.95
C SER A 276 6.87 17.92 4.16
N ASN A 277 7.69 18.53 5.00
CA ASN A 277 7.29 19.22 6.22
C ASN A 277 7.07 20.72 6.04
N SER A 278 7.15 21.21 4.80
CA SER A 278 7.03 22.62 4.47
C SER A 278 6.58 22.81 3.03
N PHE A 279 6.13 24.00 2.71
CA PHE A 279 5.86 24.50 1.37
C PHE A 279 6.35 25.96 1.27
N ASN A 280 6.61 26.43 0.06
CA ASN A 280 6.96 27.82 -0.22
C ASN A 280 5.84 28.50 -1.01
N ILE A 281 5.39 29.68 -0.60
CA ILE A 281 4.41 30.47 -1.35
C ILE A 281 5.15 31.17 -2.49
N LEU A 282 4.71 30.97 -3.74
CA LEU A 282 5.31 31.56 -4.94
C LEU A 282 4.60 32.83 -5.38
N ALA A 283 3.28 32.92 -5.17
CA ALA A 283 2.42 34.01 -5.62
C ALA A 283 1.38 34.34 -4.55
N GLU A 284 1.77 35.09 -3.53
CA GLU A 284 0.89 35.43 -2.39
C GLU A 284 -0.36 36.19 -2.83
N GLU A 285 -0.21 37.07 -3.83
CA GLU A 285 -1.29 37.85 -4.43
C GLU A 285 -2.37 37.00 -5.13
N SER A 286 -2.08 35.75 -5.43
CA SER A 286 -3.02 34.80 -6.04
C SER A 286 -3.96 34.12 -5.02
N PHE A 287 -3.71 34.34 -3.72
CA PHE A 287 -4.51 33.78 -2.64
C PHE A 287 -5.48 34.79 -2.05
N SER A 288 -6.71 34.36 -1.80
CA SER A 288 -7.62 35.06 -0.90
C SER A 288 -7.16 34.92 0.56
N GLN A 289 -7.63 35.85 1.43
CA GLN A 289 -7.33 35.75 2.87
C GLN A 289 -7.72 34.42 3.49
N ASN A 290 -8.86 33.83 3.09
CA ASN A 290 -9.31 32.51 3.57
C ASN A 290 -8.37 31.37 3.16
N GLU A 291 -7.77 31.46 1.97
CA GLU A 291 -6.80 30.46 1.51
C GLU A 291 -5.48 30.59 2.27
N LEU A 292 -5.01 31.82 2.53
CA LEU A 292 -3.83 32.05 3.37
C LEU A 292 -4.05 31.55 4.81
N ASP A 293 -5.22 31.79 5.39
CA ASP A 293 -5.59 31.27 6.71
C ASP A 293 -5.63 29.73 6.71
N THR A 294 -6.00 29.12 5.59
CA THR A 294 -5.98 27.66 5.43
C THR A 294 -4.54 27.11 5.41
N LEU A 295 -3.64 27.76 4.66
CA LEU A 295 -2.22 27.40 4.64
C LEU A 295 -1.59 27.55 6.03
N LYS A 296 -1.91 28.63 6.75
CA LYS A 296 -1.46 28.84 8.13
C LYS A 296 -1.95 27.74 9.07
N LYS A 297 -3.23 27.35 8.97
CA LYS A 297 -3.79 26.22 9.76
C LYS A 297 -3.09 24.89 9.42
N ILE A 298 -2.74 24.64 8.17
CA ILE A 298 -1.99 23.46 7.77
C ILE A 298 -0.61 23.46 8.44
N GLN A 299 0.09 24.61 8.41
CA GLN A 299 1.37 24.75 9.06
C GLN A 299 1.29 24.49 10.57
N GLU A 300 0.35 25.14 11.26
CA GLU A 300 0.24 25.09 12.72
C GLU A 300 -0.31 23.76 13.24
N LYS A 301 -1.36 23.20 12.59
CA LYS A 301 -2.08 22.03 13.09
C LYS A 301 -1.58 20.71 12.53
N ILE A 302 -0.80 20.71 11.44
CA ILE A 302 -0.35 19.50 10.76
C ILE A 302 1.16 19.44 10.71
N PHE A 303 1.84 20.42 10.09
CA PHE A 303 3.29 20.32 9.95
C PHE A 303 4.05 20.48 11.25
N VAL A 304 3.66 21.40 12.10
CA VAL A 304 4.32 21.59 13.41
C VAL A 304 4.20 20.34 14.30
N PRO A 305 3.04 19.71 14.49
CA PRO A 305 2.93 18.54 15.36
C PRO A 305 3.32 17.21 14.70
N PHE A 306 3.20 17.04 13.39
CA PHE A 306 3.36 15.75 12.71
C PHE A 306 4.46 15.72 11.65
N GLY A 307 4.98 16.86 11.22
CA GLY A 307 6.03 16.97 10.20
C GLY A 307 5.55 16.76 8.75
N GLU A 308 4.35 16.26 8.54
CA GLU A 308 3.79 16.00 7.20
C GLU A 308 2.26 15.78 7.26
N THR A 309 1.61 15.71 6.10
CA THR A 309 0.14 15.48 6.02
C THR A 309 -0.27 14.03 6.27
N GLY A 310 0.67 13.08 6.20
CA GLY A 310 0.47 11.65 6.42
C GLY A 310 0.06 10.84 5.18
N VAL A 311 -0.38 11.45 4.08
CA VAL A 311 -0.79 10.70 2.88
C VAL A 311 0.38 9.99 2.23
N GLN A 312 1.49 10.71 1.98
CA GLN A 312 2.68 10.13 1.37
C GLN A 312 3.31 9.07 2.29
N ASN A 313 3.34 9.32 3.60
CA ASN A 313 3.83 8.35 4.58
C ASN A 313 3.01 7.07 4.57
N ALA A 314 1.69 7.14 4.51
CA ALA A 314 0.84 5.96 4.46
C ALA A 314 1.12 5.11 3.21
N ILE A 315 1.31 5.72 2.04
CA ILE A 315 1.68 5.01 0.80
C ILE A 315 3.07 4.37 0.94
N ASN A 316 4.06 5.11 1.43
CA ASN A 316 5.43 4.62 1.64
C ASN A 316 5.45 3.46 2.64
N HIS A 317 4.75 3.61 3.78
CA HIS A 317 4.69 2.58 4.83
C HIS A 317 4.04 1.30 4.31
N ALA A 318 2.94 1.42 3.58
CA ALA A 318 2.27 0.27 2.95
C ALA A 318 3.23 -0.46 1.99
N ALA A 319 3.99 0.26 1.18
CA ALA A 319 4.90 -0.34 0.21
C ALA A 319 6.17 -0.92 0.85
N PHE A 320 6.91 -0.12 1.63
CA PHE A 320 8.22 -0.51 2.12
C PHE A 320 8.17 -1.36 3.40
N ASN A 321 7.32 -0.99 4.36
CA ASN A 321 7.29 -1.65 5.67
C ASN A 321 6.37 -2.88 5.67
N ILE A 322 5.17 -2.78 5.08
CA ILE A 322 4.19 -3.87 5.11
C ILE A 322 4.42 -4.84 3.95
N LEU A 323 4.51 -4.36 2.72
CA LEU A 323 4.73 -5.20 1.55
C LEU A 323 6.20 -5.58 1.34
N ASN A 324 7.12 -5.03 2.16
CA ASN A 324 8.55 -5.26 2.09
C ASN A 324 9.10 -5.05 0.67
N GLN A 325 8.71 -3.93 0.03
CA GLN A 325 9.22 -3.58 -1.28
C GLN A 325 10.63 -2.98 -1.18
N ILE A 326 11.38 -3.13 -2.25
CA ILE A 326 12.65 -2.45 -2.49
C ILE A 326 12.60 -1.81 -3.88
N CYS A 327 13.40 -0.77 -4.09
CA CYS A 327 13.57 -0.10 -5.37
C CYS A 327 14.80 -0.66 -6.10
N VAL A 328 14.69 -0.93 -7.41
CA VAL A 328 15.78 -1.44 -8.25
C VAL A 328 15.79 -0.67 -9.58
N TYR A 329 17.00 -0.36 -10.08
CA TYR A 329 17.24 0.43 -11.29
C TYR A 329 17.96 -0.42 -12.35
N PRO A 330 17.26 -0.97 -13.36
CA PRO A 330 17.91 -1.59 -14.51
C PRO A 330 18.47 -0.52 -15.44
N ILE A 331 19.68 -0.79 -15.97
CA ILE A 331 20.37 0.08 -16.93
C ILE A 331 21.05 -0.74 -18.03
N SER A 332 21.45 -0.08 -19.11
CA SER A 332 22.22 -0.69 -20.22
C SER A 332 23.70 -0.31 -20.20
N ASP A 333 24.04 0.91 -19.81
CA ASP A 333 25.42 1.39 -19.71
C ASP A 333 25.81 1.68 -18.24
N ILE A 334 26.82 0.94 -17.76
CA ILE A 334 27.31 1.04 -16.36
C ILE A 334 28.19 2.25 -16.09
N ASN A 335 28.66 2.95 -17.11
CA ASN A 335 29.50 4.13 -16.94
C ASN A 335 28.68 5.41 -16.99
N LYS A 336 27.68 5.44 -17.86
CA LYS A 336 26.76 6.56 -18.03
C LYS A 336 25.49 6.40 -17.16
N PHE A 337 25.21 5.21 -16.62
CA PHE A 337 23.97 4.86 -15.92
C PHE A 337 22.70 5.07 -16.79
N THR A 338 22.79 4.77 -18.09
CA THR A 338 21.73 5.03 -19.07
C THR A 338 21.10 3.76 -19.61
N ASP A 339 19.93 3.91 -20.26
CA ASP A 339 19.40 2.95 -21.21
C ASP A 339 20.10 3.07 -22.59
N ASN A 340 19.59 2.34 -23.60
CA ASN A 340 20.11 2.41 -24.97
C ASN A 340 19.78 3.72 -25.71
N ASN A 341 18.95 4.57 -25.14
CA ASN A 341 18.54 5.88 -25.69
C ASN A 341 19.19 7.05 -24.92
N ASP A 342 20.27 6.79 -24.17
CA ASP A 342 20.97 7.76 -23.31
C ASP A 342 20.10 8.43 -22.22
N ASN A 343 18.97 7.82 -21.82
CA ASN A 343 18.20 8.29 -20.66
C ASN A 343 18.88 7.84 -19.38
N VAL A 344 19.23 8.78 -18.52
CA VAL A 344 19.91 8.52 -17.23
C VAL A 344 18.92 7.98 -16.21
N LEU A 345 19.22 6.82 -15.60
CA LEU A 345 18.38 6.14 -14.61
C LEU A 345 16.91 6.09 -15.05
N PRO A 346 16.61 5.55 -16.25
CA PRO A 346 15.29 5.70 -16.88
C PRO A 346 14.18 5.04 -16.08
N ASP A 347 14.47 3.87 -15.52
CA ASP A 347 13.47 3.03 -14.87
C ASP A 347 13.81 2.78 -13.41
N ALA A 348 12.76 2.81 -12.57
CA ALA A 348 12.80 2.40 -11.19
C ALA A 348 11.63 1.44 -10.93
N PHE A 349 11.92 0.25 -10.42
CA PHE A 349 10.90 -0.77 -10.16
C PHE A 349 10.79 -1.11 -8.69
N LEU A 350 9.56 -1.22 -8.21
CA LEU A 350 9.27 -1.82 -6.91
C LEU A 350 9.19 -3.34 -7.06
N VAL A 351 10.00 -4.04 -6.27
CA VAL A 351 9.99 -5.51 -6.17
C VAL A 351 10.00 -5.92 -4.71
N ARG A 352 9.52 -7.13 -4.41
CA ARG A 352 9.56 -7.65 -3.03
C ARG A 352 11.01 -7.94 -2.62
N LYS A 353 11.39 -7.59 -1.41
CA LYS A 353 12.67 -7.99 -0.80
C LYS A 353 12.81 -9.52 -0.88
N GLY A 354 13.99 -10.02 -1.22
CA GLY A 354 14.22 -11.43 -1.49
C GLY A 354 13.95 -11.86 -2.93
N THR A 355 13.57 -10.92 -3.82
CA THR A 355 13.41 -11.23 -5.24
C THR A 355 14.77 -11.51 -5.86
N LEU A 356 14.89 -12.65 -6.56
CA LEU A 356 16.10 -13.03 -7.29
C LEU A 356 16.21 -12.26 -8.61
N LEU A 357 17.44 -11.95 -9.03
CA LEU A 357 17.73 -11.19 -10.24
C LEU A 357 17.02 -11.76 -11.48
N ARG A 358 17.08 -13.08 -11.69
CA ARG A 358 16.40 -13.73 -12.83
C ARG A 358 14.87 -13.51 -12.80
N ASN A 359 14.26 -13.60 -11.62
CA ASN A 359 12.83 -13.38 -11.48
C ASN A 359 12.45 -11.91 -11.76
N PHE A 360 13.26 -10.97 -11.30
CA PHE A 360 13.09 -9.55 -11.60
C PHE A 360 13.12 -9.28 -13.10
N ILE A 361 14.12 -9.82 -13.80
CA ILE A 361 14.26 -9.65 -15.26
C ILE A 361 13.00 -10.16 -15.96
N ARG A 362 12.57 -11.38 -15.63
CA ARG A 362 11.39 -12.02 -16.25
C ARG A 362 10.10 -11.26 -15.98
N ASP A 363 9.88 -10.85 -14.73
CA ASP A 363 8.58 -10.36 -14.27
C ASP A 363 8.41 -8.84 -14.44
N LYS A 364 9.50 -8.09 -14.55
CA LYS A 364 9.49 -6.62 -14.56
C LYS A 364 10.16 -5.96 -15.76
N VAL A 365 11.19 -6.59 -16.31
CA VAL A 365 11.91 -6.00 -17.44
C VAL A 365 11.39 -6.61 -18.76
N HIS A 366 11.75 -7.83 -19.08
CA HIS A 366 11.25 -8.55 -20.25
C HIS A 366 11.52 -10.05 -20.15
N THR A 367 10.54 -10.87 -20.55
CA THR A 367 10.66 -12.34 -20.50
C THR A 367 11.82 -12.85 -21.35
N ASP A 368 11.98 -12.35 -22.59
CA ASP A 368 13.07 -12.78 -23.50
C ASP A 368 14.46 -12.48 -22.92
N LEU A 369 14.62 -11.39 -22.16
CA LEU A 369 15.90 -11.08 -21.49
C LEU A 369 16.21 -12.11 -20.40
N ALA A 370 15.19 -12.64 -19.71
CA ALA A 370 15.37 -13.68 -18.71
C ALA A 370 15.77 -15.03 -19.33
N ASP A 371 15.26 -15.35 -20.52
CA ASP A 371 15.58 -16.60 -21.24
C ASP A 371 17.01 -16.58 -21.82
N HIS A 372 17.50 -15.40 -22.17
CA HIS A 372 18.87 -15.21 -22.72
C HIS A 372 19.84 -14.64 -21.66
N PHE A 373 19.46 -14.61 -20.39
CA PHE A 373 20.27 -14.05 -19.31
C PHE A 373 21.58 -14.83 -19.11
N ILE A 374 22.70 -14.11 -19.03
CA ILE A 374 24.02 -14.68 -18.71
C ILE A 374 24.43 -14.27 -17.30
N PHE A 375 24.50 -12.97 -17.00
CA PHE A 375 24.79 -12.41 -15.70
C PHE A 375 24.33 -10.96 -15.59
N GLY A 376 24.19 -10.46 -14.35
CA GLY A 376 24.07 -9.05 -14.08
C GLY A 376 25.41 -8.40 -13.78
N ILE A 377 25.47 -7.07 -13.84
CA ILE A 377 26.62 -6.30 -13.35
C ILE A 377 26.07 -5.24 -12.39
N ASP A 378 26.55 -5.25 -11.15
CA ASP A 378 26.34 -4.14 -10.22
C ASP A 378 27.07 -2.91 -10.73
N ALA A 379 26.34 -1.82 -10.96
CA ALA A 379 26.92 -0.64 -11.60
C ALA A 379 27.88 0.14 -10.69
N ARG A 380 27.77 0.02 -9.37
CA ARG A 380 28.69 0.68 -8.43
C ARG A 380 29.99 -0.07 -8.30
N THR A 381 29.91 -1.37 -8.02
CA THR A 381 31.10 -2.20 -7.73
C THR A 381 31.72 -2.84 -8.97
N LYS A 382 31.03 -2.80 -10.11
CA LYS A 382 31.37 -3.48 -11.38
C LYS A 382 31.48 -5.02 -11.25
N LYS A 383 30.98 -5.59 -10.15
CA LYS A 383 31.00 -7.04 -9.92
C LYS A 383 29.89 -7.72 -10.71
N ARG A 384 30.17 -8.96 -11.16
CA ARG A 384 29.18 -9.82 -11.78
C ARG A 384 28.23 -10.39 -10.75
N LEU A 385 26.95 -10.43 -11.09
CA LEU A 385 25.86 -10.96 -10.28
C LEU A 385 25.26 -12.17 -11.00
N GLY A 386 25.15 -13.30 -10.31
CA GLY A 386 24.50 -14.50 -10.83
C GLY A 386 22.97 -14.41 -10.83
N GLU A 387 22.31 -15.37 -11.47
CA GLU A 387 20.85 -15.46 -11.55
C GLU A 387 20.13 -15.50 -10.20
N ASN A 388 20.77 -16.10 -9.19
CA ASN A 388 20.28 -16.27 -7.83
C ASN A 388 20.67 -15.13 -6.90
N TYR A 389 21.22 -14.02 -7.43
CA TYR A 389 21.50 -12.83 -6.64
C TYR A 389 20.19 -12.26 -6.09
N GLU A 390 20.13 -12.10 -4.77
CA GLU A 390 19.00 -11.49 -4.07
C GLU A 390 19.13 -9.96 -4.12
N LEU A 391 18.19 -9.32 -4.80
CA LEU A 391 18.19 -7.87 -5.02
C LEU A 391 18.13 -7.09 -3.71
N GLN A 392 18.88 -6.00 -3.64
CA GLN A 392 18.91 -5.06 -2.53
C GLN A 392 18.27 -3.72 -2.91
N HIS A 393 17.85 -2.97 -1.88
CA HIS A 393 17.27 -1.63 -2.11
C HIS A 393 18.30 -0.70 -2.76
N ASN A 394 17.85 -0.01 -3.82
CA ASN A 394 18.66 0.87 -4.64
C ASN A 394 19.74 0.18 -5.48
N ASP A 395 19.66 -1.13 -5.73
CA ASP A 395 20.52 -1.78 -6.70
C ASP A 395 20.40 -1.13 -8.09
N ILE A 396 21.55 -0.87 -8.72
CA ILE A 396 21.63 -0.38 -10.10
C ILE A 396 22.31 -1.48 -10.92
N ILE A 397 21.56 -2.13 -11.80
CA ILE A 397 21.99 -3.37 -12.42
C ILE A 397 21.92 -3.29 -13.94
N LYS A 398 23.07 -3.57 -14.60
CA LYS A 398 23.09 -3.88 -16.03
C LYS A 398 22.79 -5.35 -16.21
N ILE A 399 21.85 -5.64 -17.12
CA ILE A 399 21.49 -7.00 -17.54
C ILE A 399 22.31 -7.35 -18.77
N VAL A 400 23.02 -8.46 -18.73
CA VAL A 400 23.83 -8.98 -19.86
C VAL A 400 23.18 -10.26 -20.38
N THR A 401 22.89 -10.28 -21.67
CA THR A 401 22.23 -11.38 -22.37
C THR A 401 23.11 -11.91 -23.51
N SER A 402 22.80 -13.09 -24.03
CA SER A 402 23.48 -13.71 -25.19
C SER A 402 23.07 -13.12 -26.52
N LYS A 403 22.12 -12.23 -26.58
CA LYS A 403 21.62 -11.52 -27.77
C LYS A 403 21.48 -10.05 -27.50
#